data_fe2bd8aa1918bae881f9afd9bb256099
#
_entry.id   fe2bd8aa1918bae881f9afd9bb256099
#
_cell.length_a   1.000
_cell.length_b   1.000
_cell.length_c   1.000
_cell.angle_alpha   90.00
_cell.angle_beta   90.00
_cell.angle_gamma   90.00
#
_symmetry.space_group_name_H-M   'P 1'
#
loop_
_entity.id
_entity.type
_entity.pdbx_description
1 polymer ?
#
loop_
_entity_poly.entity_id
_entity_poly.type
_entity_poly.pdbx_seq_one_letter_code
_entity_poly.pdbx_strand_id
1 'polypeptide(L)'
;VHKNGATFTGNMLYSFLKSGFVNVTKTVDLRTGKGLVRGDVLLNIKHHTAMYAGNGKEVEASINELGTATGGKTGDQTGKEILIRNYRNYPWDCVLRYKELEDIAKEVIAGKWGNGPVRKRRLEKAGYNYLEVQKCVNCLLNQ
;
A
#
# COMPACT_ATOMS: atom_id res chain seq x y z
N VAL A 1 -5.33 -5.57 6.91
CA VAL A 1 -6.23 -5.19 5.82
C VAL A 1 -7.55 -5.95 5.92
N HIS A 2 -7.51 -7.28 6.05
CA HIS A 2 -8.71 -8.11 6.21
C HIS A 2 -9.57 -7.69 7.41
N LYS A 3 -8.94 -7.33 8.53
CA LYS A 3 -9.62 -6.81 9.73
C LYS A 3 -10.46 -5.55 9.44
N ASN A 4 -10.11 -4.79 8.41
CA ASN A 4 -10.81 -3.58 7.98
C ASN A 4 -11.73 -3.81 6.76
N GLY A 5 -12.01 -5.06 6.41
CA GLY A 5 -13.02 -5.43 5.42
C GLY A 5 -12.62 -5.30 3.95
N ALA A 6 -11.31 -5.40 3.62
CA ALA A 6 -10.90 -5.46 2.22
C ALA A 6 -11.27 -6.82 1.60
N THR A 7 -12.28 -6.84 0.75
CA THR A 7 -12.81 -8.05 0.11
C THR A 7 -12.78 -7.99 -1.42
N PHE A 8 -12.66 -6.81 -2.00
CA PHE A 8 -12.54 -6.58 -3.45
C PHE A 8 -11.87 -5.21 -3.71
N THR A 9 -11.43 -4.97 -4.93
CA THR A 9 -10.66 -3.76 -5.30
C THR A 9 -11.36 -2.46 -4.96
N GLY A 10 -12.69 -2.39 -5.06
CA GLY A 10 -13.47 -1.18 -4.80
C GLY A 10 -13.43 -0.69 -3.36
N ASN A 11 -13.18 -1.56 -2.37
CA ASN A 11 -13.05 -1.15 -0.97
C ASN A 11 -11.60 -1.21 -0.44
N MET A 12 -10.65 -1.67 -1.27
CA MET A 12 -9.25 -1.83 -0.85
C MET A 12 -8.61 -0.51 -0.45
N LEU A 13 -8.81 0.56 -1.21
CA LEU A 13 -8.24 1.87 -0.90
C LEU A 13 -8.53 2.30 0.55
N TYR A 14 -9.81 2.29 0.92
CA TYR A 14 -10.23 2.65 2.27
C TYR A 14 -9.65 1.72 3.33
N SER A 15 -9.69 0.42 3.09
CA SER A 15 -9.21 -0.60 4.03
C SER A 15 -7.70 -0.53 4.25
N PHE A 16 -6.93 -0.29 3.18
CA PHE A 16 -5.48 -0.11 3.29
C PHE A 16 -5.11 1.16 4.05
N LEU A 17 -5.76 2.30 3.74
CA LEU A 17 -5.54 3.54 4.48
C LEU A 17 -5.83 3.39 5.97
N LYS A 18 -6.91 2.69 6.33
CA LYS A 18 -7.20 2.37 7.74
C LYS A 18 -6.21 1.38 8.39
N SER A 19 -5.45 0.66 7.59
CA SER A 19 -4.47 -0.33 8.07
C SER A 19 -3.02 0.22 8.11
N GLY A 20 -2.85 1.54 8.06
CA GLY A 20 -1.52 2.18 8.16
C GLY A 20 -0.80 2.38 6.82
N PHE A 21 -1.48 2.11 5.69
CA PHE A 21 -0.93 2.48 4.40
C PHE A 21 -1.17 3.98 4.12
N VAL A 22 -0.27 4.56 3.36
CA VAL A 22 -0.39 5.94 2.84
C VAL A 22 -0.43 5.92 1.32
N ASN A 23 -1.19 6.84 0.75
CA ASN A 23 -1.24 7.03 -0.69
C ASN A 23 0.01 7.82 -1.14
N VAL A 24 0.89 7.16 -1.87
CA VAL A 24 2.15 7.73 -2.37
C VAL A 24 2.13 7.97 -3.89
N THR A 25 0.99 7.90 -4.53
CA THR A 25 0.83 8.01 -5.99
C THR A 25 1.58 9.21 -6.58
N LYS A 26 1.53 10.37 -5.91
CA LYS A 26 2.19 11.60 -6.37
C LYS A 26 3.71 11.57 -6.31
N THR A 27 4.31 10.58 -5.67
CA THR A 27 5.77 10.41 -5.53
C THR A 27 6.34 9.35 -6.47
N VAL A 28 5.48 8.74 -7.28
CA VAL A 28 5.81 7.64 -8.18
C VAL A 28 5.47 8.03 -9.62
N ASP A 29 6.34 7.72 -10.54
CA ASP A 29 6.03 7.75 -11.98
C ASP A 29 5.36 6.41 -12.36
N LEU A 30 4.04 6.41 -12.47
CA LEU A 30 3.25 5.21 -12.81
C LEU A 30 3.57 4.66 -14.20
N ARG A 31 4.09 5.49 -15.11
CA ARG A 31 4.42 5.03 -16.46
C ARG A 31 5.67 4.13 -16.47
N THR A 32 6.64 4.43 -15.62
CA THR A 32 7.94 3.74 -15.57
C THR A 32 8.13 2.89 -14.32
N GLY A 33 7.31 3.09 -13.29
CA GLY A 33 7.50 2.49 -11.97
C GLY A 33 8.62 3.16 -11.14
N LYS A 34 9.19 4.27 -11.61
CA LYS A 34 10.22 4.99 -10.85
C LYS A 34 9.64 5.55 -9.55
N GLY A 35 10.31 5.27 -8.45
CA GLY A 35 9.86 5.67 -7.11
C GLY A 35 9.04 4.59 -6.38
N LEU A 36 8.68 3.48 -7.03
CA LEU A 36 8.11 2.30 -6.38
C LEU A 36 9.14 1.65 -5.47
N VAL A 37 8.69 1.19 -4.31
CA VAL A 37 9.49 0.34 -3.42
C VAL A 37 8.79 -1.00 -3.20
N ARG A 38 9.56 -2.04 -2.89
CA ARG A 38 9.02 -3.37 -2.64
C ARG A 38 7.94 -3.31 -1.55
N GLY A 39 6.80 -3.93 -1.81
CA GLY A 39 5.64 -3.94 -0.92
C GLY A 39 4.61 -2.85 -1.24
N ASP A 40 4.90 -1.93 -2.18
CA ASP A 40 3.89 -0.99 -2.66
C ASP A 40 2.74 -1.74 -3.31
N VAL A 41 1.51 -1.44 -2.90
CA VAL A 41 0.29 -1.97 -3.51
C VAL A 41 -0.11 -1.05 -4.65
N LEU A 42 -0.19 -1.61 -5.84
CA LEU A 42 -0.68 -0.97 -7.06
C LEU A 42 -2.17 -1.29 -7.16
N LEU A 43 -3.02 -0.29 -7.22
CA LEU A 43 -4.47 -0.48 -7.21
C LEU A 43 -5.13 0.24 -8.37
N ASN A 44 -5.84 -0.53 -9.20
CA ASN A 44 -6.94 -0.04 -10.00
C ASN A 44 -8.24 -0.38 -9.27
N ILE A 45 -8.96 0.64 -8.82
CA ILE A 45 -10.11 0.50 -7.90
C ILE A 45 -11.23 -0.34 -8.52
N LYS A 46 -11.37 -0.32 -9.85
CA LYS A 46 -12.44 -1.02 -10.55
C LYS A 46 -12.09 -2.46 -10.92
N HIS A 47 -10.83 -2.72 -11.22
CA HIS A 47 -10.52 -3.94 -11.96
C HIS A 47 -9.42 -4.81 -11.38
N HIS A 48 -8.37 -4.23 -10.78
CA HIS A 48 -7.17 -5.02 -10.53
C HIS A 48 -6.31 -4.49 -9.38
N THR A 49 -5.50 -5.38 -8.83
CA THR A 49 -4.48 -5.02 -7.85
C THR A 49 -3.23 -5.87 -8.06
N ALA A 50 -2.07 -5.27 -7.81
CA ALA A 50 -0.79 -5.94 -7.80
C ALA A 50 0.07 -5.42 -6.65
N MET A 51 1.17 -6.10 -6.36
CA MET A 51 2.18 -5.62 -5.42
C MET A 51 3.52 -5.49 -6.14
N TYR A 52 4.19 -4.38 -5.94
CA TYR A 52 5.54 -4.22 -6.48
C TYR A 52 6.53 -5.10 -5.70
N ALA A 53 7.16 -6.03 -6.42
CA ALA A 53 8.08 -7.01 -5.84
C ALA A 53 9.53 -6.52 -5.75
N GLY A 54 9.80 -5.30 -6.24
CA GLY A 54 11.15 -4.75 -6.38
C GLY A 54 11.78 -5.09 -7.74
N ASN A 55 12.92 -4.44 -8.05
CA ASN A 55 13.72 -4.72 -9.25
C ASN A 55 12.91 -4.67 -10.58
N GLY A 56 11.98 -3.74 -10.69
CA GLY A 56 11.13 -3.62 -11.88
C GLY A 56 10.15 -4.76 -12.08
N LYS A 57 9.76 -5.46 -11.02
CA LYS A 57 8.83 -6.59 -11.03
C LYS A 57 7.57 -6.28 -10.24
N GLU A 58 6.45 -6.86 -10.64
CA GLU A 58 5.20 -6.88 -9.89
C GLU A 58 4.71 -8.33 -9.72
N VAL A 59 4.02 -8.60 -8.63
CA VAL A 59 3.31 -9.85 -8.36
C VAL A 59 1.82 -9.57 -8.32
N GLU A 60 1.05 -10.41 -8.99
CA GLU A 60 -0.40 -10.27 -9.07
C GLU A 60 -1.09 -11.63 -9.16
N ALA A 61 -2.36 -11.66 -8.76
CA ALA A 61 -3.26 -12.72 -9.17
C ALA A 61 -3.70 -12.44 -10.62
N SER A 62 -3.66 -13.44 -11.46
CA SER A 62 -3.93 -13.33 -12.89
C SER A 62 -4.92 -14.40 -13.37
N ILE A 63 -5.28 -14.31 -14.62
CA ILE A 63 -5.99 -15.37 -15.32
C ILE A 63 -5.03 -16.56 -15.48
N ASN A 64 -5.49 -17.76 -15.16
CA ASN A 64 -4.71 -18.98 -15.32
C ASN A 64 -4.48 -19.30 -16.81
N GLU A 65 -3.70 -20.34 -17.09
CA GLU A 65 -3.40 -20.79 -18.45
C GLU A 65 -4.62 -21.31 -19.22
N LEU A 66 -5.71 -21.61 -18.53
CA LEU A 66 -6.98 -22.02 -19.12
C LEU A 66 -7.90 -20.83 -19.46
N GLY A 67 -7.45 -19.59 -19.17
CA GLY A 67 -8.21 -18.37 -19.43
C GLY A 67 -9.31 -18.10 -18.41
N THR A 68 -9.29 -18.75 -17.24
CA THR A 68 -10.28 -18.55 -16.19
C THR A 68 -9.72 -17.68 -15.06
N ALA A 69 -10.49 -16.68 -14.62
CA ALA A 69 -10.12 -15.78 -13.53
C ALA A 69 -10.74 -16.17 -12.18
N THR A 70 -11.77 -17.00 -12.20
CA THR A 70 -12.53 -17.43 -11.03
C THR A 70 -13.10 -18.84 -11.27
N GLY A 71 -13.50 -19.50 -10.20
CA GLY A 71 -14.23 -20.77 -10.29
C GLY A 71 -13.35 -22.01 -10.26
N GLY A 72 -12.05 -21.86 -9.97
CA GLY A 72 -11.16 -22.97 -9.71
C GLY A 72 -11.60 -23.80 -8.51
N LYS A 73 -11.34 -25.10 -8.56
CA LYS A 73 -11.53 -26.00 -7.43
C LYS A 73 -10.28 -25.97 -6.56
N THR A 74 -10.45 -26.21 -5.26
CA THR A 74 -9.31 -26.38 -4.35
C THR A 74 -8.38 -27.46 -4.91
N GLY A 75 -7.10 -27.10 -5.15
CA GLY A 75 -6.09 -28.03 -5.67
C GLY A 75 -5.91 -28.02 -7.19
N ASP A 76 -6.60 -27.17 -7.92
CA ASP A 76 -6.43 -27.03 -9.39
C ASP A 76 -5.48 -25.88 -9.80
N GLN A 77 -4.67 -25.40 -8.84
CA GLN A 77 -3.66 -24.37 -9.12
C GLN A 77 -2.63 -24.89 -10.13
N THR A 78 -2.77 -24.43 -11.35
CA THR A 78 -1.94 -24.86 -12.46
C THR A 78 -0.66 -24.04 -12.62
N GLY A 79 -0.44 -23.05 -11.73
CA GLY A 79 0.82 -22.36 -11.55
C GLY A 79 0.92 -20.96 -12.15
N LYS A 80 -0.14 -20.45 -12.81
CA LYS A 80 -0.15 -19.09 -13.39
C LYS A 80 -1.17 -18.14 -12.77
N GLU A 81 -1.94 -18.59 -11.81
CA GLU A 81 -2.93 -17.79 -11.08
C GLU A 81 -2.26 -16.68 -10.27
N ILE A 82 -1.06 -16.95 -9.75
CA ILE A 82 -0.20 -15.94 -9.13
C ILE A 82 1.12 -15.95 -9.89
N LEU A 83 1.48 -14.81 -10.45
CA LEU A 83 2.69 -14.69 -11.24
C LEU A 83 3.48 -13.43 -10.89
N ILE A 84 4.79 -13.52 -11.16
CA ILE A 84 5.69 -12.38 -11.12
C ILE A 84 6.06 -12.03 -12.56
N ARG A 85 5.86 -10.76 -12.92
CA ARG A 85 6.20 -10.23 -14.24
C ARG A 85 6.97 -8.92 -14.14
N ASN A 86 7.45 -8.42 -15.27
CA ASN A 86 7.97 -7.07 -15.35
C ASN A 86 6.85 -6.06 -15.04
N TYR A 87 7.19 -5.00 -14.30
CA TYR A 87 6.29 -3.89 -14.08
C TYR A 87 5.69 -3.42 -15.42
N ARG A 88 4.41 -3.19 -15.44
CA ARG A 88 3.69 -2.69 -16.61
C ARG A 88 2.95 -1.40 -16.30
N ASN A 89 2.87 -0.55 -17.30
CA ASN A 89 2.05 0.65 -17.26
C ASN A 89 0.55 0.28 -17.40
N TYR A 90 0.01 -0.35 -16.35
CA TYR A 90 -1.42 -0.60 -16.22
C TYR A 90 -2.09 0.70 -15.71
N PRO A 91 -3.38 0.97 -15.98
CA PRO A 91 -4.04 2.19 -15.51
C PRO A 91 -4.28 2.15 -14.00
N TRP A 92 -3.18 2.22 -13.24
CA TRP A 92 -3.22 2.28 -11.79
C TRP A 92 -3.81 3.60 -11.30
N ASP A 93 -4.85 3.55 -10.45
CA ASP A 93 -5.45 4.75 -9.84
C ASP A 93 -4.59 5.26 -8.69
N CYS A 94 -3.98 4.36 -7.93
CA CYS A 94 -3.14 4.75 -6.80
C CYS A 94 -2.09 3.69 -6.41
N VAL A 95 -1.07 4.19 -5.71
CA VAL A 95 -0.03 3.40 -5.04
C VAL A 95 -0.16 3.58 -3.55
N LEU A 96 -0.25 2.47 -2.82
CA LEU A 96 -0.42 2.46 -1.38
C LEU A 96 0.82 1.81 -0.74
N ARG A 97 1.48 2.55 0.14
CA ARG A 97 2.70 2.11 0.84
C ARG A 97 2.42 1.94 2.31
N TYR A 98 2.80 0.79 2.87
CA TYR A 98 2.81 0.62 4.32
C TYR A 98 3.95 1.41 4.92
N LYS A 99 3.67 2.14 6.00
CA LYS A 99 4.69 2.83 6.80
C LYS A 99 4.61 2.37 8.23
N GLU A 100 5.75 1.97 8.77
CA GLU A 100 5.88 1.65 10.18
C GLU A 100 5.65 2.91 11.04
N LEU A 101 5.09 2.71 12.23
CA LEU A 101 4.82 3.80 13.16
C LEU A 101 6.11 4.57 13.52
N GLU A 102 7.22 3.85 13.61
CA GLU A 102 8.54 4.41 13.87
C GLU A 102 9.02 5.36 12.76
N ASP A 103 8.77 5.02 11.49
CA ASP A 103 9.11 5.89 10.36
C ASP A 103 8.31 7.20 10.41
N ILE A 104 7.03 7.10 10.77
CA ILE A 104 6.19 8.28 10.96
C ILE A 104 6.68 9.13 12.14
N ALA A 105 7.09 8.49 13.23
CA ALA A 105 7.67 9.19 14.39
C ALA A 105 8.97 9.92 14.03
N LYS A 106 9.86 9.29 13.26
CA LYS A 106 11.08 9.94 12.72
C LYS A 106 10.74 11.13 11.81
N GLU A 107 9.73 11.01 10.97
CA GLU A 107 9.24 12.14 10.15
C GLU A 107 8.68 13.29 11.01
N VAL A 108 8.00 12.98 12.11
CA VAL A 108 7.51 13.97 13.07
C VAL A 108 8.68 14.70 13.74
N ILE A 109 9.70 13.99 14.19
CA ILE A 109 10.92 14.55 14.78
C ILE A 109 11.63 15.45 13.77
N ALA A 110 11.69 15.05 12.49
CA ALA A 110 12.24 15.85 11.40
C ALA A 110 11.35 17.05 10.98
N GLY A 111 10.22 17.31 11.66
CA GLY A 111 9.35 18.47 11.42
C GLY A 111 8.44 18.36 10.18
N LYS A 112 8.43 17.24 9.46
CA LYS A 112 7.67 17.08 8.20
C LYS A 112 6.14 17.18 8.39
N TRP A 113 5.66 16.92 9.59
CA TRP A 113 4.22 16.93 9.92
C TRP A 113 3.74 18.25 10.53
N GLY A 114 4.65 19.23 10.72
CA GLY A 114 4.35 20.49 11.40
C GLY A 114 4.26 20.33 12.93
N ASN A 115 3.68 21.31 13.63
CA ASN A 115 3.64 21.37 15.08
C ASN A 115 2.22 21.46 15.63
N GLY A 116 2.04 21.04 16.89
CA GLY A 116 0.81 21.20 17.66
C GLY A 116 -0.45 20.70 16.94
N PRO A 117 -1.52 21.51 16.89
CA PRO A 117 -2.79 21.11 16.27
C PRO A 117 -2.68 20.79 14.77
N VAL A 118 -1.75 21.44 14.06
CA VAL A 118 -1.50 21.18 12.64
C VAL A 118 -0.96 19.76 12.44
N ARG A 119 0.01 19.35 13.28
CA ARG A 119 0.54 17.98 13.27
C ARG A 119 -0.58 16.96 13.49
N LYS A 120 -1.36 17.14 14.55
CA LYS A 120 -2.47 16.24 14.89
C LYS A 120 -3.39 16.06 13.70
N ARG A 121 -3.91 17.15 13.14
CA ARG A 121 -4.82 17.12 11.99
C ARG A 121 -4.23 16.44 10.77
N ARG A 122 -2.93 16.66 10.46
CA ARG A 122 -2.27 16.05 9.32
C ARG A 122 -2.11 14.55 9.50
N LEU A 123 -1.70 14.10 10.68
CA LEU A 123 -1.55 12.68 11.00
C LEU A 123 -2.90 11.96 10.94
N GLU A 124 -3.93 12.50 11.56
CA GLU A 124 -5.28 11.93 11.56
C GLU A 124 -5.88 11.89 10.14
N LYS A 125 -5.68 12.95 9.34
CA LYS A 125 -6.09 12.97 7.93
C LYS A 125 -5.36 11.91 7.09
N ALA A 126 -4.13 11.59 7.44
CA ALA A 126 -3.34 10.53 6.80
C ALA A 126 -3.67 9.12 7.34
N GLY A 127 -4.60 8.99 8.30
CA GLY A 127 -5.06 7.72 8.85
C GLY A 127 -4.25 7.21 10.05
N TYR A 128 -3.34 8.02 10.60
CA TYR A 128 -2.55 7.64 11.77
C TYR A 128 -3.24 8.03 13.08
N ASN A 129 -3.11 7.18 14.10
CA ASN A 129 -3.48 7.54 15.46
C ASN A 129 -2.43 8.50 16.04
N TYR A 130 -2.81 9.74 16.26
CA TYR A 130 -1.92 10.78 16.79
C TYR A 130 -1.25 10.37 18.11
N LEU A 131 -2.00 9.75 19.04
CA LEU A 131 -1.46 9.36 20.36
C LEU A 131 -0.41 8.25 20.25
N GLU A 132 -0.61 7.29 19.37
CA GLU A 132 0.36 6.21 19.11
C GLU A 132 1.64 6.76 18.48
N VAL A 133 1.50 7.65 17.49
CA VAL A 133 2.65 8.35 16.88
C VAL A 133 3.40 9.14 17.96
N GLN A 134 2.69 9.88 18.83
CA GLN A 134 3.33 10.70 19.86
C GLN A 134 4.05 9.84 20.91
N LYS A 135 3.50 8.68 21.28
CA LYS A 135 4.19 7.72 22.15
C LYS A 135 5.50 7.25 21.53
N CYS A 136 5.47 6.90 20.25
CA CYS A 136 6.65 6.46 19.52
C CYS A 136 7.71 7.58 19.41
N VAL A 137 7.29 8.82 19.12
CA VAL A 137 8.17 10.01 19.16
C VAL A 137 8.85 10.16 20.52
N ASN A 138 8.08 10.09 21.61
CA ASN A 138 8.63 10.22 22.95
C ASN A 138 9.62 9.09 23.28
N CYS A 139 9.33 7.87 22.85
CA CYS A 139 10.25 6.74 22.99
C CYS A 139 11.57 6.97 22.27
N LEU A 140 11.54 7.49 21.05
CA LEU A 140 12.75 7.76 20.25
C LEU A 140 13.59 8.92 20.78
N LEU A 141 12.97 9.89 21.45
CA LEU A 141 13.67 11.05 22.03
C LEU A 141 14.29 10.75 23.41
N ASN A 142 13.87 9.68 24.07
CA ASN A 142 14.33 9.29 25.40
C ASN A 142 15.35 8.12 25.39
N GLN A 143 15.85 7.73 24.22
CA GLN A 143 16.95 6.78 24.04
C GLN A 143 18.28 7.51 23.99
#